data_a1063cb4fd14a06dcb355211518b9344
#
_entry.id   a1063cb4fd14a06dcb355211518b9344
#
_cell.length_a   1.000
_cell.length_b   1.000
_cell.length_c   1.000
_cell.angle_alpha   90.00
_cell.angle_beta   90.00
_cell.angle_gamma   90.00
#
_symmetry.space_group_name_H-M   'P 1'
#
loop_
_entity.id
_entity.type
_entity.pdbx_description
1 polymer ?
#
loop_
_entity_poly.entity_id
_entity_poly.type
_entity_poly.pdbx_seq_one_letter_code
_entity_poly.pdbx_strand_id
1 'polypeptide(L)' 'MAMRPAVRNRGIMLIVFSVLQWLFMRYILANNLFQLDTSDRIVYFCLSSILGALIIFAGLIYMVLKGNPEKD' A
#
# COMPACT_ATOMS: atom_id res chain seq x y z
N MET A 1 13.71 16.45 12.31
CA MET A 1 14.00 16.77 10.90
C MET A 1 12.71 17.15 10.19
N ALA A 2 12.69 18.27 9.53
CA ALA A 2 11.49 18.75 8.86
C ALA A 2 11.39 18.15 7.44
N MET A 3 10.35 17.41 7.18
CA MET A 3 10.05 16.88 5.85
C MET A 3 9.14 17.85 5.11
N ARG A 4 9.35 17.99 3.81
CA ARG A 4 8.51 18.87 3.01
C ARG A 4 7.05 18.39 3.10
N PRO A 5 6.09 19.29 3.35
CA PRO A 5 4.69 18.88 3.52
C PRO A 5 4.12 18.14 2.31
N ALA A 6 4.46 18.58 1.10
CA ALA A 6 3.96 17.93 -0.12
C ALA A 6 4.45 16.49 -0.23
N VAL A 7 5.73 16.25 0.05
CA VAL A 7 6.31 14.90 -0.01
C VAL A 7 5.69 14.01 1.07
N ARG A 8 5.57 14.54 2.28
CA ARG A 8 4.98 13.80 3.38
C ARG A 8 3.53 13.41 3.05
N ASN A 9 2.75 14.35 2.52
CA ASN A 9 1.36 14.07 2.19
C ASN A 9 1.24 13.00 1.11
N ARG A 10 2.08 13.07 0.07
CA ARG A 10 2.07 12.05 -0.97
C ARG A 10 2.45 10.68 -0.43
N GLY A 11 3.47 10.60 0.41
CA GLY A 11 3.88 9.36 1.04
C GLY A 11 2.77 8.76 1.90
N ILE A 12 2.13 9.59 2.71
CA ILE A 12 1.02 9.16 3.56
C ILE A 12 -0.14 8.68 2.69
N MET A 13 -0.46 9.38 1.59
CA MET A 13 -1.53 8.98 0.70
C MET A 13 -1.26 7.62 0.07
N LEU A 14 -0.02 7.35 -0.34
CA LEU A 14 0.36 6.06 -0.89
C LEU A 14 0.15 4.94 0.14
N ILE A 15 0.59 5.18 1.38
CA ILE A 15 0.43 4.19 2.45
C ILE A 15 -1.04 3.96 2.75
N VAL A 16 -1.82 5.03 2.87
CA VAL A 16 -3.26 4.93 3.14
C VAL A 16 -3.95 4.19 2.00
N PHE A 17 -3.63 4.52 0.76
CA PHE A 17 -4.21 3.84 -0.40
C PHE A 17 -3.89 2.35 -0.38
N SER A 18 -2.64 2.00 -0.05
CA SER A 18 -2.21 0.61 0.04
C SER A 18 -3.02 -0.16 1.09
N VAL A 19 -3.18 0.43 2.28
CA VAL A 19 -3.94 -0.20 3.36
C VAL A 19 -5.41 -0.35 2.97
N LEU A 20 -5.98 0.69 2.36
CA LEU A 20 -7.38 0.65 1.94
C LEU A 20 -7.64 -0.42 0.89
N GLN A 21 -6.76 -0.54 -0.11
CA GLN A 21 -6.93 -1.56 -1.14
C GLN A 21 -6.79 -2.96 -0.54
N TRP A 22 -5.89 -3.14 0.43
CA TRP A 22 -5.73 -4.42 1.10
C TRP A 22 -6.97 -4.79 1.91
N LEU A 23 -7.51 -3.84 2.66
CA LEU A 23 -8.74 -4.05 3.43
C LEU A 23 -9.92 -4.33 2.51
N PHE A 24 -10.00 -3.62 1.40
CA PHE A 24 -11.06 -3.82 0.41
C PHE A 24 -10.99 -5.23 -0.17
N MET A 25 -9.80 -5.67 -0.55
CA MET A 25 -9.61 -7.01 -1.09
C MET A 25 -9.93 -8.07 -0.04
N ARG A 26 -9.51 -7.85 1.20
CA ARG A 26 -9.83 -8.76 2.30
C ARG A 26 -11.35 -8.89 2.49
N TYR A 27 -12.05 -7.76 2.43
CA TYR A 27 -13.52 -7.75 2.55
C TYR A 27 -14.17 -8.57 1.42
N ILE A 28 -13.74 -8.32 0.19
CA ILE A 28 -14.27 -9.03 -0.97
C ILE A 28 -14.05 -10.53 -0.84
N LEU A 29 -12.85 -10.94 -0.46
CA LEU A 29 -12.51 -12.34 -0.34
C LEU A 29 -13.22 -13.01 0.83
N ALA A 30 -13.36 -12.29 1.96
CA ALA A 30 -14.06 -12.83 3.13
C ALA A 30 -15.53 -13.08 2.84
N ASN A 31 -16.16 -12.22 2.04
CA ASN A 31 -17.57 -12.37 1.66
C ASN A 31 -17.75 -13.16 0.37
N ASN A 32 -16.63 -13.59 -0.25
CA ASN A 32 -16.66 -14.39 -1.47
C ASN A 32 -17.49 -13.72 -2.57
N LEU A 33 -17.31 -12.41 -2.75
CA LEU A 33 -18.09 -11.65 -3.72
C LEU A 33 -17.81 -12.08 -5.17
N PHE A 34 -16.61 -12.58 -5.44
CA PHE A 34 -16.24 -13.09 -6.76
C PHE A 34 -16.54 -14.58 -6.92
N GLN A 35 -17.04 -15.25 -5.90
CA GLN A 35 -17.36 -16.69 -5.92
C GLN A 35 -16.14 -17.51 -6.34
N LEU A 36 -14.99 -17.19 -5.78
CA LEU A 36 -13.73 -17.88 -6.08
C LEU A 36 -13.56 -19.13 -5.20
N ASP A 37 -12.82 -20.09 -5.72
CA ASP A 37 -12.41 -21.24 -4.93
C ASP A 37 -11.43 -20.84 -3.84
N THR A 38 -11.25 -21.72 -2.84
CA THR A 38 -10.34 -21.43 -1.73
C THR A 38 -8.92 -21.16 -2.22
N SER A 39 -8.42 -21.94 -3.18
CA SER A 39 -7.08 -21.75 -3.74
C SER A 39 -6.95 -20.38 -4.40
N ASP A 40 -7.94 -19.99 -5.19
CA ASP A 40 -7.95 -18.70 -5.87
C ASP A 40 -7.99 -17.55 -4.87
N ARG A 41 -8.79 -17.69 -3.81
CA ARG A 41 -8.85 -16.66 -2.76
C ARG A 41 -7.50 -16.46 -2.08
N ILE A 42 -6.80 -17.55 -1.79
CA ILE A 42 -5.48 -17.48 -1.19
C ILE A 42 -4.51 -16.77 -2.13
N VAL A 43 -4.53 -17.11 -3.41
CA VAL A 43 -3.66 -16.47 -4.41
C VAL A 43 -3.94 -14.97 -4.49
N TYR A 44 -5.19 -14.56 -4.59
CA TYR A 44 -5.55 -13.15 -4.66
C TYR A 44 -5.16 -12.40 -3.39
N PHE A 45 -5.36 -13.02 -2.23
CA PHE A 45 -4.96 -12.42 -0.96
C PHE A 45 -3.44 -12.20 -0.90
N CYS A 46 -2.67 -13.21 -1.31
CA CYS A 46 -1.21 -13.11 -1.33
C CYS A 46 -0.75 -12.03 -2.29
N LEU A 47 -1.32 -11.98 -3.50
CA LEU A 47 -0.97 -10.96 -4.49
C LEU A 47 -1.29 -9.56 -3.97
N SER A 48 -2.45 -9.39 -3.36
CA SER A 48 -2.84 -8.10 -2.78
C SER A 48 -1.89 -7.69 -1.66
N SER A 49 -1.49 -8.62 -0.80
CA SER A 49 -0.56 -8.35 0.29
C SER A 49 0.81 -7.93 -0.24
N ILE A 50 1.31 -8.64 -1.27
CA ILE A 50 2.60 -8.30 -1.89
C ILE A 50 2.52 -6.92 -2.53
N LEU A 51 1.46 -6.65 -3.27
CA LEU A 51 1.28 -5.35 -3.90
C LEU A 51 1.23 -4.23 -2.86
N GLY A 52 0.49 -4.43 -1.77
CA GLY A 52 0.42 -3.46 -0.68
C GLY A 52 1.79 -3.21 -0.06
N ALA A 53 2.56 -4.27 0.19
CA ALA A 53 3.90 -4.15 0.75
C ALA A 53 4.82 -3.36 -0.20
N LEU A 54 4.74 -3.63 -1.50
CA LEU A 54 5.55 -2.91 -2.48
C LEU A 54 5.18 -1.42 -2.52
N ILE A 55 3.90 -1.09 -2.45
CA ILE A 55 3.45 0.30 -2.44
C ILE A 55 3.94 1.01 -1.19
N ILE A 56 3.84 0.36 -0.02
CA ILE A 56 4.32 0.93 1.24
C ILE A 56 5.82 1.17 1.17
N PHE A 57 6.58 0.19 0.67
CA PHE A 57 8.02 0.32 0.50
C PHE A 57 8.36 1.49 -0.42
N ALA A 58 7.69 1.58 -1.56
CA ALA A 58 7.90 2.67 -2.50
C ALA A 58 7.59 4.02 -1.87
N GLY A 59 6.52 4.10 -1.08
CA GLY A 59 6.16 5.32 -0.37
C GLY A 59 7.22 5.74 0.64
N LEU A 60 7.74 4.78 1.42
CA LEU A 60 8.78 5.05 2.40
C LEU A 60 10.07 5.51 1.73
N ILE A 61 10.49 4.83 0.66
CA ILE A 61 11.68 5.22 -0.10
C ILE A 61 11.50 6.60 -0.69
N TYR A 62 10.33 6.89 -1.25
CA TYR A 62 10.03 8.21 -1.80
C TYR A 62 10.16 9.29 -0.72
N MET A 63 9.60 9.05 0.46
CA MET A 63 9.66 10.01 1.55
C MET A 63 11.10 10.25 2.01
N VAL A 64 11.91 9.19 2.07
CA VAL A 64 13.31 9.30 2.48
C VAL A 64 14.13 10.05 1.44
N LEU A 65 13.97 9.69 0.16
CA LEU A 65 14.79 10.27 -0.90
C LEU A 65 14.39 11.71 -1.24
N LYS A 66 13.09 11.97 -1.28
CA LYS A 66 12.59 13.29 -1.69
C LYS A 66 12.33 14.22 -0.52
N GLY A 67 12.11 13.67 0.66
CA GLY A 67 11.80 14.46 1.85
C GLY A 67 13.01 14.86 2.66
N ASN A 68 14.20 14.37 2.33
CA ASN A 68 15.41 14.67 3.08
C ASN A 68 15.99 16.02 2.63
N PRO A 69 15.91 17.09 3.45
CA PRO A 69 16.39 18.41 3.06
C PRO A 69 17.92 18.48 2.92
N GLU A 70 18.63 17.55 3.54
CA GLU A 70 20.08 17.56 3.51
C GLU A 70 20.66 17.17 2.14
N LYS A 71 19.86 16.48 1.34
CA LYS A 71 20.28 16.06 0.01
C LYS A 71 19.94 17.04 -1.10
N ASP A 72 19.24 18.09 -0.76
CA ASP A 72 18.82 19.11 -1.73
C ASP A 72 19.84 20.23 -1.92
#